data_f9cc088f8e633885333553b9b53424fc
#
_entry.id   f9cc088f8e633885333553b9b53424fc
#
_cell.length_a   1.000
_cell.length_b   1.000
_cell.length_c   1.000
_cell.angle_alpha   90.00
_cell.angle_beta   90.00
_cell.angle_gamma   90.00
#
_symmetry.space_group_name_H-M   'P 1'
#
loop_
_entity.id
_entity.type
_entity.pdbx_description
1 polymer ?
#
loop_
_entity_poly.entity_id
_entity_poly.type
_entity_poly.pdbx_seq_one_letter_code
_entity_poly.pdbx_strand_id
1 'polypeptide(L)'
;TCGQKALPCLLGQNVSAIFAFNDMIAYGIYKECRNYNLSIPRDLSVIGVDDIFLSDIIYPPLTTVAQPVSEIAARAVDGMLHLLQDPQNRTDTAKLNPILKVRGSTARFCQGSV
;
A
#
# COMPACT_ATOMS: atom_id res chain seq x y z
N THR A 1 -7.98 -8.14 11.49
CA THR A 1 -7.93 -7.37 10.23
C THR A 1 -7.99 -8.30 9.02
N CYS A 2 -8.36 -7.77 7.83
CA CYS A 2 -8.38 -8.56 6.59
C CYS A 2 -7.00 -9.17 6.29
N GLY A 3 -5.92 -8.43 6.48
CA GLY A 3 -4.57 -8.92 6.27
C GLY A 3 -4.19 -10.11 7.15
N GLN A 4 -4.59 -10.12 8.42
CA GLN A 4 -4.37 -11.26 9.31
C GLN A 4 -5.09 -12.52 8.84
N LYS A 5 -6.33 -12.39 8.36
CA LYS A 5 -7.12 -13.53 7.87
C LYS A 5 -6.64 -14.07 6.53
N ALA A 6 -6.08 -13.20 5.68
CA ALA A 6 -5.62 -13.58 4.35
C ALA A 6 -4.27 -14.32 4.36
N LEU A 7 -3.37 -13.98 5.29
CA LEU A 7 -2.01 -14.51 5.28
C LEU A 7 -1.93 -16.04 5.29
N PRO A 8 -2.67 -16.79 6.14
CA PRO A 8 -2.61 -18.26 6.14
C PRO A 8 -2.94 -18.90 4.79
N CYS A 9 -3.96 -18.35 4.10
CA CYS A 9 -4.34 -18.83 2.77
C CYS A 9 -3.27 -18.57 1.72
N LEU A 10 -2.61 -17.40 1.80
CA LEU A 10 -1.55 -17.02 0.87
C LEU A 10 -0.27 -17.83 1.07
N LEU A 11 0.09 -18.11 2.33
CA LEU A 11 1.25 -18.95 2.65
C LEU A 11 1.09 -20.39 2.10
N GLY A 12 -0.12 -20.93 2.08
CA GLY A 12 -0.41 -22.22 1.45
C GLY A 12 -0.13 -22.26 -0.07
N GLN A 13 0.07 -21.12 -0.70
CA GLN A 13 0.40 -20.99 -2.13
C GLN A 13 1.88 -20.69 -2.41
N ASN A 14 2.75 -20.81 -1.39
CA ASN A 14 4.19 -20.55 -1.48
C ASN A 14 4.54 -19.15 -2.05
N VAL A 15 3.80 -18.13 -1.65
CA VAL A 15 4.07 -16.75 -2.09
C VAL A 15 5.32 -16.20 -1.40
N SER A 16 6.16 -15.48 -2.13
CA SER A 16 7.34 -14.78 -1.62
C SER A 16 7.15 -13.27 -1.46
N ALA A 17 6.03 -12.74 -1.99
CA ALA A 17 5.68 -11.33 -1.89
C ALA A 17 4.17 -11.13 -1.88
N ILE A 18 3.71 -10.10 -1.18
CA ILE A 18 2.31 -9.69 -1.14
C ILE A 18 2.21 -8.21 -1.46
N PHE A 19 1.36 -7.87 -2.41
CA PHE A 19 0.92 -6.52 -2.67
C PHE A 19 -0.45 -6.32 -2.00
N ALA A 20 -0.47 -5.62 -0.89
CA ALA A 20 -1.69 -5.34 -0.14
C ALA A 20 -2.45 -4.16 -0.77
N PHE A 21 -3.78 -4.24 -0.76
CA PHE A 21 -4.65 -3.21 -1.31
C PHE A 21 -4.43 -1.83 -0.66
N ASN A 22 -4.07 -1.80 0.63
CA ASN A 22 -3.68 -0.59 1.36
C ASN A 22 -2.74 -0.91 2.52
N ASP A 23 -2.17 0.13 3.13
CA ASP A 23 -1.22 0.01 4.23
C ASP A 23 -1.84 -0.63 5.49
N MET A 24 -3.11 -0.41 5.77
CA MET A 24 -3.80 -1.03 6.92
C MET A 24 -3.91 -2.55 6.78
N ILE A 25 -4.10 -3.05 5.56
CA ILE A 25 -4.08 -4.49 5.27
C ILE A 25 -2.65 -5.02 5.41
N ALA A 26 -1.65 -4.28 4.89
CA ALA A 26 -0.23 -4.63 5.06
C ALA A 26 0.14 -4.77 6.55
N TYR A 27 -0.31 -3.87 7.43
CA TYR A 27 -0.07 -4.01 8.88
C TYR A 27 -0.71 -5.25 9.48
N GLY A 28 -1.87 -5.65 8.99
CA GLY A 28 -2.48 -6.92 9.36
C GLY A 28 -1.59 -8.11 9.00
N ILE A 29 -0.94 -8.07 7.83
CA ILE A 29 0.03 -9.07 7.40
C ILE A 29 1.26 -9.07 8.30
N TYR A 30 1.84 -7.89 8.59
CA TYR A 30 2.98 -7.76 9.52
C TYR A 30 2.68 -8.38 10.89
N LYS A 31 1.50 -8.08 11.43
CA LYS A 31 1.08 -8.63 12.71
C LYS A 31 0.99 -10.15 12.67
N GLU A 32 0.45 -10.70 11.59
CA GLU A 32 0.27 -12.13 11.45
C GLU A 32 1.58 -12.86 11.14
N CYS A 33 2.51 -12.25 10.40
CA CYS A 33 3.84 -12.81 10.15
C CYS A 33 4.57 -13.19 11.45
N ARG A 34 4.35 -12.43 12.54
CA ARG A 34 4.94 -12.75 13.85
C ARG A 34 4.42 -14.08 14.40
N ASN A 35 3.15 -14.40 14.19
CA ASN A 35 2.54 -15.66 14.64
C ASN A 35 3.09 -16.87 13.88
N TYR A 36 3.58 -16.64 12.65
CA TYR A 36 4.19 -17.66 11.79
C TYR A 36 5.73 -17.64 11.82
N ASN A 37 6.35 -16.81 12.69
CA ASN A 37 7.80 -16.61 12.74
C ASN A 37 8.42 -16.21 11.40
N LEU A 38 7.66 -15.51 10.55
CA LEU A 38 8.13 -15.00 9.27
C LEU A 38 8.76 -13.62 9.43
N SER A 39 9.90 -13.43 8.81
CA SER A 39 10.64 -12.16 8.78
C SER A 39 10.37 -11.40 7.48
N ILE A 40 9.95 -10.14 7.60
CA ILE A 40 9.85 -9.20 6.50
C ILE A 40 11.16 -8.40 6.44
N PRO A 41 11.82 -8.27 5.30
CA PRO A 41 11.46 -8.78 3.97
C PRO A 41 12.08 -10.15 3.62
N ARG A 42 12.83 -10.78 4.55
CA ARG A 42 13.63 -11.98 4.26
C ARG A 42 12.80 -13.15 3.74
N ASP A 43 11.71 -13.47 4.43
CA ASP A 43 10.85 -14.62 4.12
C ASP A 43 9.64 -14.19 3.27
N LEU A 44 9.20 -12.93 3.40
CA LEU A 44 8.06 -12.38 2.70
C LEU A 44 8.23 -10.88 2.46
N SER A 45 8.25 -10.46 1.21
CA SER A 45 8.17 -9.04 0.85
C SER A 45 6.73 -8.53 0.92
N VAL A 46 6.54 -7.31 1.44
CA VAL A 46 5.20 -6.71 1.54
C VAL A 46 5.22 -5.29 0.99
N ILE A 47 4.25 -4.98 0.13
CA ILE A 47 4.00 -3.62 -0.39
C ILE A 47 2.59 -3.20 -0.01
N GLY A 48 2.42 -1.93 0.36
CA GLY A 48 1.14 -1.31 0.62
C GLY A 48 0.76 -0.23 -0.40
N VAL A 49 -0.33 0.45 -0.12
CA VAL A 49 -0.82 1.65 -0.83
C VAL A 49 -1.32 2.63 0.21
N ASP A 50 -1.19 3.91 -0.04
CA ASP A 50 -1.63 5.13 0.64
C ASP A 50 -0.51 5.93 1.29
N ASP A 51 0.59 5.31 1.75
CA ASP A 51 1.69 5.96 2.46
C ASP A 51 1.20 6.71 3.71
N ILE A 52 0.40 6.03 4.53
CA ILE A 52 -0.05 6.62 5.77
C ILE A 52 1.09 6.76 6.79
N PHE A 53 0.93 7.63 7.76
CA PHE A 53 1.94 7.97 8.77
C PHE A 53 2.66 6.77 9.41
N LEU A 54 1.94 5.67 9.66
CA LEU A 54 2.52 4.46 10.28
C LEU A 54 3.49 3.72 9.36
N SER A 55 3.44 3.93 8.05
CA SER A 55 4.26 3.19 7.07
C SER A 55 5.74 3.44 7.23
N ASP A 56 6.12 4.60 7.75
CA ASP A 56 7.51 4.97 8.02
C ASP A 56 7.98 4.52 9.41
N ILE A 57 7.05 4.34 10.35
CA ILE A 57 7.34 4.03 11.75
C ILE A 57 7.40 2.52 12.02
N ILE A 58 6.60 1.73 11.30
CA ILE A 58 6.59 0.28 11.46
C ILE A 58 7.96 -0.33 11.12
N TYR A 59 8.34 -1.42 11.77
CA TYR A 59 9.61 -2.08 11.47
C TYR A 59 9.41 -3.49 10.87
N PRO A 60 10.08 -3.75 9.71
CA PRO A 60 10.77 -2.80 8.85
C PRO A 60 9.80 -1.76 8.24
N PRO A 61 10.27 -0.53 7.88
CA PRO A 61 9.41 0.48 7.27
C PRO A 61 8.76 -0.03 5.98
N LEU A 62 7.48 0.25 5.81
CA LEU A 62 6.68 -0.30 4.71
C LEU A 62 6.96 0.41 3.38
N THR A 63 7.36 -0.37 2.38
CA THR A 63 7.33 0.04 0.97
C THR A 63 5.89 0.22 0.55
N THR A 64 5.52 1.38 -0.01
CA THR A 64 4.13 1.69 -0.33
C THR A 64 4.01 2.62 -1.52
N VAL A 65 2.87 2.58 -2.18
CA VAL A 65 2.50 3.49 -3.26
C VAL A 65 1.82 4.71 -2.65
N ALA A 66 2.53 5.84 -2.59
CA ALA A 66 2.01 7.10 -2.06
C ALA A 66 1.08 7.77 -3.06
N GLN A 67 -0.15 8.06 -2.64
CA GLN A 67 -1.09 8.84 -3.43
C GLN A 67 -0.84 10.35 -3.24
N PRO A 68 -0.98 11.19 -4.27
CA PRO A 68 -0.82 12.65 -4.16
C PRO A 68 -2.07 13.29 -3.51
N VAL A 69 -2.34 12.96 -2.24
CA VAL A 69 -3.59 13.29 -1.54
C VAL A 69 -3.88 14.79 -1.53
N SER A 70 -2.85 15.63 -1.33
CA SER A 70 -3.01 17.09 -1.34
C SER A 70 -3.47 17.62 -2.69
N GLU A 71 -2.92 17.07 -3.79
CA GLU A 71 -3.32 17.47 -5.14
C GLU A 71 -4.72 16.94 -5.48
N ILE A 72 -5.05 15.71 -5.06
CA ILE A 72 -6.39 15.14 -5.19
C ILE A 72 -7.41 16.04 -4.49
N ALA A 73 -7.13 16.44 -3.24
CA ALA A 73 -8.02 17.28 -2.46
C ALA A 73 -8.21 18.67 -3.09
N ALA A 74 -7.12 19.32 -3.52
CA ALA A 74 -7.18 20.63 -4.17
C ALA A 74 -8.04 20.58 -5.44
N ARG A 75 -7.77 19.62 -6.33
CA ARG A 75 -8.54 19.45 -7.57
C ARG A 75 -10.02 19.10 -7.32
N ALA A 76 -10.30 18.32 -6.29
CA ALA A 76 -11.68 17.98 -5.93
C ALA A 76 -12.45 19.22 -5.47
N VAL A 77 -11.83 20.07 -4.64
CA VAL A 77 -12.44 21.33 -4.17
C VAL A 77 -12.64 22.29 -5.33
N ASP A 78 -11.63 22.50 -6.17
CA ASP A 78 -11.73 23.39 -7.33
C ASP A 78 -12.84 22.93 -8.29
N GLY A 79 -12.89 21.64 -8.59
CA GLY A 79 -13.93 21.05 -9.43
C GLY A 79 -15.33 21.24 -8.84
N MET A 80 -15.49 21.09 -7.53
CA MET A 80 -16.76 21.32 -6.83
C MET A 80 -17.18 22.79 -6.92
N LEU A 81 -16.26 23.73 -6.70
CA LEU A 81 -16.53 25.16 -6.80
C LEU A 81 -16.95 25.57 -8.21
N HIS A 82 -16.30 25.04 -9.24
CA HIS A 82 -16.69 25.27 -10.63
C HIS A 82 -18.10 24.75 -10.94
N LEU A 83 -18.44 23.54 -10.48
CA LEU A 83 -19.78 22.98 -10.69
C LEU A 83 -20.87 23.75 -9.95
N LEU A 84 -20.56 24.38 -8.81
CA LEU A 84 -21.52 25.24 -8.08
C LEU A 84 -21.77 26.56 -8.83
N GLN A 85 -20.76 27.08 -9.56
CA GLN A 85 -20.89 28.30 -10.33
C GLN A 85 -21.57 28.08 -11.70
N ASP A 86 -21.25 26.96 -12.35
CA ASP A 86 -21.84 26.54 -13.61
C ASP A 86 -22.09 25.02 -13.63
N PRO A 87 -23.32 24.58 -13.28
CA PRO A 87 -23.67 23.16 -13.25
C PRO A 87 -23.58 22.42 -14.59
N GLN A 88 -23.52 23.13 -15.70
CA GLN A 88 -23.38 22.54 -17.04
C GLN A 88 -21.90 22.35 -17.44
N ASN A 89 -20.99 22.97 -16.71
CA ASN A 89 -19.57 22.87 -16.97
C ASN A 89 -19.03 21.53 -16.41
N ARG A 90 -18.78 20.58 -17.31
CA ARG A 90 -18.14 19.31 -16.93
C ARG A 90 -16.66 19.57 -16.64
N THR A 91 -16.23 19.25 -15.43
CA THR A 91 -14.81 19.25 -15.09
C THR A 91 -14.09 18.11 -15.81
N ASP A 92 -12.90 18.42 -16.36
CA ASP A 92 -12.07 17.43 -17.02
C ASP A 92 -11.58 16.35 -16.06
N THR A 93 -11.48 15.12 -16.57
CA THR A 93 -10.87 14.02 -15.83
C THR A 93 -9.37 14.22 -15.75
N ALA A 94 -8.84 14.41 -14.54
CA ALA A 94 -7.42 14.50 -14.29
C ALA A 94 -6.85 13.15 -13.85
N LYS A 95 -5.74 12.72 -14.46
CA LYS A 95 -4.92 11.61 -13.98
C LYS A 95 -3.79 12.15 -13.13
N LEU A 96 -3.66 11.66 -11.92
CA LEU A 96 -2.57 11.99 -11.02
C LEU A 96 -1.66 10.78 -10.87
N ASN A 97 -0.35 11.00 -10.84
CA ASN A 97 0.62 9.93 -10.76
C ASN A 97 0.98 9.66 -9.31
N PRO A 98 0.77 8.43 -8.81
CA PRO A 98 1.28 8.03 -7.51
C PRO A 98 2.80 7.85 -7.55
N ILE A 99 3.42 7.83 -6.37
CA ILE A 99 4.87 7.66 -6.21
C ILE A 99 5.14 6.39 -5.40
N LEU A 100 5.97 5.49 -5.92
CA LEU A 100 6.44 4.35 -5.16
C LEU A 100 7.53 4.81 -4.16
N LYS A 101 7.26 4.65 -2.88
CA LYS A 101 8.24 4.85 -1.80
C LYS A 101 8.82 3.50 -1.38
N VAL A 102 10.01 3.20 -1.87
CA VAL A 102 10.75 1.98 -1.50
C VAL A 102 11.37 2.18 -0.12
N ARG A 103 11.07 1.27 0.81
CA ARG A 103 11.60 1.27 2.18
C ARG A 103 12.20 -0.11 2.52
N GLY A 104 11.98 -0.60 3.73
CA GLY A 104 12.61 -1.81 4.25
C GLY A 104 11.79 -3.10 4.11
N SER A 105 10.56 -3.07 3.60
CA SER A 105 9.67 -4.23 3.57
C SER A 105 9.78 -5.11 2.34
N THR A 106 10.65 -4.75 1.40
CA THR A 106 10.87 -5.50 0.16
C THR A 106 12.34 -5.83 -0.01
N ALA A 107 12.62 -7.00 -0.56
CA ALA A 107 13.97 -7.45 -0.90
C ALA A 107 13.95 -8.18 -2.24
N ARG A 108 15.14 -8.35 -2.80
CA ARG A 108 15.33 -9.18 -3.99
C ARG A 108 14.98 -10.63 -3.63
N PHE A 109 14.15 -11.26 -4.45
CA PHE A 109 13.87 -12.68 -4.31
C PHE A 109 15.14 -13.49 -4.64
N CYS A 110 15.64 -14.24 -3.66
CA CYS A 110 16.69 -15.22 -3.87
C CYS A 110 16.03 -16.59 -3.81
N GLN A 111 15.93 -17.26 -4.95
CA GLN A 111 15.52 -18.66 -4.97
C GLN A 111 16.55 -19.43 -4.16
N GLY A 112 16.17 -20.02 -3.04
CA GLY A 112 17.07 -20.82 -2.22
C GLY A 112 17.65 -21.91 -3.09
N SER A 113 18.98 -22.00 -3.11
CA SER A 113 19.65 -23.17 -3.67
C SER A 113 19.21 -24.37 -2.83
N VAL A 114 18.47 -25.27 -3.45
CA VAL A 114 18.17 -26.59 -2.90
C VAL A 114 19.46 -27.39 -2.84
#